data_36d32a4f2b8dafeda4d0f8943988e49d
#
_entry.id   36d32a4f2b8dafeda4d0f8943988e49d
#
_cell.length_a   1.000
_cell.length_b   1.000
_cell.length_c   1.000
_cell.angle_alpha   90.00
_cell.angle_beta   90.00
_cell.angle_gamma   90.00
#
_symmetry.space_group_name_H-M   'P 1'
#
loop_
_entity.id
_entity.type
_entity.pdbx_description
1 polymer ?
#
loop_
_entity_poly.entity_id
_entity_poly.type
_entity_poly.pdbx_seq_one_letter_code
_entity_poly.pdbx_strand_id
1 'polypeptide(L)'
;MEHKEQKTLPNNDVIAGVITALETVPRVILPVRGISMLPFIIGDVDSVELVKPGLIEVGDVVLAWINGSRYVIHRVIKIDGANLQLMGDGNLGGDERCKVSDVVAKAEYVVHPNGKKKYLYSPGMVRASRLWWMIKPLRRWILAIYRRTILKWKISHKHKNS
;
A
#
# COMPACT_ATOMS: atom_id res chain seq x y z
N MET A 1 -27.07 -9.59 -9.52
CA MET A 1 -26.19 -8.47 -9.06
C MET A 1 -25.19 -9.05 -8.07
N GLU A 2 -24.01 -9.41 -8.56
CA GLU A 2 -22.95 -9.90 -7.70
C GLU A 2 -22.30 -8.72 -6.98
N HIS A 3 -22.46 -8.67 -5.66
CA HIS A 3 -21.65 -7.83 -4.79
C HIS A 3 -20.21 -8.28 -4.90
N LYS A 4 -19.38 -7.49 -5.61
CA LYS A 4 -17.93 -7.60 -5.49
C LYS A 4 -17.56 -7.31 -4.03
N GLU A 5 -17.32 -8.34 -3.25
CA GLU A 5 -16.66 -8.24 -1.95
C GLU A 5 -15.35 -7.50 -2.14
N GLN A 6 -15.31 -6.25 -1.72
CA GLN A 6 -14.06 -5.51 -1.51
C GLN A 6 -13.32 -6.25 -0.40
N LYS A 7 -12.32 -7.05 -0.77
CA LYS A 7 -11.40 -7.68 0.19
C LYS A 7 -10.70 -6.58 0.98
N THR A 8 -11.23 -6.33 2.15
CA THR A 8 -10.71 -5.40 3.16
C THR A 8 -9.31 -5.83 3.62
N LEU A 9 -8.48 -4.87 3.99
CA LEU A 9 -7.25 -5.06 4.80
C LEU A 9 -7.53 -6.01 5.99
N PRO A 10 -6.46 -6.57 6.61
CA PRO A 10 -6.61 -7.37 7.82
C PRO A 10 -7.54 -6.69 8.81
N ASN A 11 -8.37 -7.49 9.47
CA ASN A 11 -9.39 -7.09 10.44
C ASN A 11 -8.91 -5.91 11.30
N ASN A 12 -9.80 -4.99 11.67
CA ASN A 12 -9.49 -3.82 12.52
C ASN A 12 -8.66 -4.20 13.77
N ASP A 13 -8.85 -5.41 14.29
CA ASP A 13 -8.09 -5.93 15.43
C ASP A 13 -6.60 -6.11 15.13
N VAL A 14 -6.24 -6.55 13.93
CA VAL A 14 -4.83 -6.68 13.50
C VAL A 14 -4.17 -5.31 13.41
N ILE A 15 -4.90 -4.33 12.85
CA ILE A 15 -4.37 -2.96 12.75
C ILE A 15 -4.25 -2.31 14.13
N ALA A 16 -5.21 -2.52 15.04
CA ALA A 16 -5.09 -2.08 16.42
C ALA A 16 -3.84 -2.67 17.10
N GLY A 17 -3.57 -3.96 16.86
CA GLY A 17 -2.33 -4.61 17.31
C GLY A 17 -1.06 -3.98 16.73
N VAL A 18 -1.08 -3.60 15.44
CA VAL A 18 0.06 -2.89 14.80
C VAL A 18 0.30 -1.54 15.45
N ILE A 19 -0.76 -0.76 15.69
CA ILE A 19 -0.67 0.56 16.33
C ILE A 19 -0.07 0.43 17.72
N THR A 20 -0.59 -0.49 18.52
CA THR A 20 -0.08 -0.75 19.90
C THR A 20 1.37 -1.22 19.87
N ALA A 21 1.72 -2.11 18.95
CA ALA A 21 3.09 -2.61 18.84
C ALA A 21 4.07 -1.49 18.47
N LEU A 22 3.69 -0.58 17.58
CA LEU A 22 4.53 0.56 17.20
C LEU A 22 4.81 1.54 18.36
N GLU A 23 4.08 1.46 19.45
CA GLU A 23 4.40 2.25 20.65
C GLU A 23 5.64 1.72 21.37
N THR A 24 5.91 0.43 21.26
CA THR A 24 6.98 -0.27 22.00
C THR A 24 8.15 -0.71 21.12
N VAL A 25 7.88 -1.00 19.85
CA VAL A 25 8.91 -1.42 18.88
C VAL A 25 9.02 -0.43 17.71
N PRO A 26 10.23 -0.25 17.15
CA PRO A 26 10.44 0.74 16.08
C PRO A 26 9.79 0.35 14.76
N ARG A 27 9.53 -0.94 14.52
CA ARG A 27 9.06 -1.48 13.24
C ARG A 27 8.13 -2.65 13.42
N VAL A 28 7.11 -2.73 12.56
CA VAL A 28 6.15 -3.85 12.51
C VAL A 28 5.98 -4.30 11.07
N ILE A 29 5.95 -5.61 10.82
CA ILE A 29 5.67 -6.16 9.49
C ILE A 29 4.19 -6.51 9.40
N LEU A 30 3.52 -5.97 8.37
CA LEU A 30 2.11 -6.21 8.09
C LEU A 30 1.94 -6.83 6.70
N PRO A 31 1.34 -8.02 6.58
CA PRO A 31 0.96 -8.59 5.29
C PRO A 31 -0.05 -7.70 4.57
N VAL A 32 0.21 -7.41 3.29
CA VAL A 32 -0.68 -6.58 2.48
C VAL A 32 -1.66 -7.47 1.72
N ARG A 33 -2.90 -6.99 1.57
CA ARG A 33 -3.94 -7.64 0.79
C ARG A 33 -4.44 -6.72 -0.33
N GLY A 34 -4.99 -7.35 -1.39
CA GLY A 34 -5.61 -6.63 -2.48
C GLY A 34 -4.60 -6.17 -3.55
N ILE A 35 -5.08 -5.35 -4.47
CA ILE A 35 -4.34 -4.99 -5.69
C ILE A 35 -4.15 -3.47 -5.85
N SER A 36 -4.53 -2.69 -4.82
CA SER A 36 -4.54 -1.23 -4.92
C SER A 36 -3.15 -0.60 -5.01
N MET A 37 -2.09 -1.30 -4.59
CA MET A 37 -0.72 -0.79 -4.60
C MET A 37 0.17 -1.40 -5.70
N LEU A 38 -0.44 -2.12 -6.65
CA LEU A 38 0.27 -2.60 -7.83
C LEU A 38 0.84 -1.43 -8.66
N PRO A 39 1.99 -1.58 -9.27
CA PRO A 39 2.85 -2.76 -9.32
C PRO A 39 3.90 -2.81 -8.20
N PHE A 40 3.95 -1.84 -7.29
CA PHE A 40 5.04 -1.68 -6.32
C PHE A 40 4.91 -2.61 -5.12
N ILE A 41 3.68 -2.87 -4.65
CA ILE A 41 3.38 -3.80 -3.57
C ILE A 41 2.33 -4.77 -4.06
N ILE A 42 2.60 -6.05 -3.99
CA ILE A 42 1.72 -7.11 -4.48
C ILE A 42 0.99 -7.70 -3.28
N GLY A 43 -0.26 -7.31 -3.10
CA GLY A 43 -1.10 -7.87 -2.03
C GLY A 43 -1.25 -9.38 -2.15
N ASP A 44 -1.46 -10.03 -1.02
CA ASP A 44 -1.48 -11.49 -0.84
C ASP A 44 -0.14 -12.19 -1.14
N VAL A 45 0.92 -11.43 -1.45
CA VAL A 45 2.29 -11.90 -1.70
C VAL A 45 3.29 -11.18 -0.82
N ASP A 46 3.29 -9.84 -0.88
CA ASP A 46 4.23 -9.00 -0.14
C ASP A 46 3.66 -8.59 1.22
N SER A 47 4.57 -8.19 2.10
CA SER A 47 4.28 -7.47 3.34
C SER A 47 4.92 -6.09 3.29
N VAL A 48 4.52 -5.20 4.17
CA VAL A 48 5.18 -3.92 4.38
C VAL A 48 5.76 -3.82 5.76
N GLU A 49 6.92 -3.20 5.88
CA GLU A 49 7.51 -2.83 7.15
C GLU A 49 7.08 -1.41 7.48
N LEU A 50 6.33 -1.30 8.56
CA LEU A 50 5.72 -0.06 9.04
C LEU A 50 6.54 0.53 10.19
N VAL A 51 6.59 1.86 10.21
CA VAL A 51 7.16 2.67 11.30
C VAL A 51 6.13 3.69 11.78
N LYS A 52 6.36 4.28 12.96
CA LYS A 52 5.57 5.43 13.40
C LYS A 52 5.59 6.54 12.35
N PRO A 53 4.46 7.19 12.06
CA PRO A 53 4.46 8.32 11.15
C PRO A 53 5.24 9.49 11.75
N GLY A 54 6.24 9.96 11.00
CA GLY A 54 6.89 11.23 11.27
C GLY A 54 6.26 12.35 10.45
N LEU A 55 7.08 13.24 9.90
CA LEU A 55 6.61 14.19 8.91
C LEU A 55 6.11 13.44 7.68
N ILE A 56 4.90 13.73 7.26
CA ILE A 56 4.28 13.13 6.07
C ILE A 56 4.55 14.02 4.87
N GLU A 57 5.03 13.43 3.79
CA GLU A 57 5.36 14.10 2.54
C GLU A 57 4.60 13.48 1.36
N VAL A 58 4.45 14.26 0.29
CA VAL A 58 3.91 13.75 -0.98
C VAL A 58 4.82 12.65 -1.53
N GLY A 59 4.23 11.51 -1.84
CA GLY A 59 4.95 10.31 -2.26
C GLY A 59 5.08 9.24 -1.17
N ASP A 60 4.83 9.60 0.09
CA ASP A 60 4.82 8.62 1.18
C ASP A 60 3.72 7.58 1.01
N VAL A 61 4.03 6.35 1.36
CA VAL A 61 3.05 5.25 1.45
C VAL A 61 2.66 5.12 2.92
N VAL A 62 1.38 5.33 3.21
CA VAL A 62 0.87 5.39 4.57
C VAL A 62 -0.25 4.40 4.83
N LEU A 63 -0.32 3.91 6.06
CA LEU A 63 -1.49 3.21 6.59
C LEU A 63 -2.36 4.27 7.26
N ALA A 64 -3.58 4.47 6.74
CA ALA A 64 -4.48 5.51 7.22
C ALA A 64 -5.90 5.00 7.41
N TRP A 65 -6.60 5.59 8.37
CA TRP A 65 -8.02 5.37 8.62
C TRP A 65 -8.86 6.27 7.71
N ILE A 66 -9.75 5.69 6.93
CA ILE A 66 -10.54 6.42 5.92
C ILE A 66 -12.01 6.42 6.28
N ASN A 67 -12.61 7.61 6.29
CA ASN A 67 -14.06 7.83 6.44
C ASN A 67 -14.69 7.12 7.66
N GLY A 68 -13.93 6.95 8.75
CA GLY A 68 -14.42 6.26 9.94
C GLY A 68 -14.75 4.77 9.75
N SER A 69 -14.32 4.14 8.64
CA SER A 69 -14.81 2.81 8.27
C SER A 69 -13.74 1.77 7.99
N ARG A 70 -12.59 2.16 7.44
CA ARG A 70 -11.56 1.20 7.00
C ARG A 70 -10.16 1.76 7.01
N TYR A 71 -9.18 0.87 7.15
CA TYR A 71 -7.77 1.18 6.92
C TYR A 71 -7.38 0.91 5.47
N VAL A 72 -6.51 1.75 4.94
CA VAL A 72 -5.89 1.58 3.62
C VAL A 72 -4.39 1.79 3.69
N ILE A 73 -3.65 1.13 2.80
CA ILE A 73 -2.26 1.43 2.52
C ILE A 73 -2.22 2.08 1.14
N HIS A 74 -2.04 3.39 1.12
CA HIS A 74 -2.05 4.17 -0.12
C HIS A 74 -0.94 5.22 -0.12
N ARG A 75 -0.67 5.77 -1.30
CA ARG A 75 0.33 6.82 -1.48
C ARG A 75 -0.29 8.19 -1.30
N VAL A 76 0.40 9.07 -0.58
CA VAL A 76 0.05 10.49 -0.46
C VAL A 76 0.33 11.17 -1.80
N ILE A 77 -0.71 11.72 -2.42
CA ILE A 77 -0.61 12.39 -3.73
C ILE A 77 -0.75 13.90 -3.62
N LYS A 78 -1.34 14.39 -2.53
CA LYS A 78 -1.46 15.82 -2.24
C LYS A 78 -1.57 16.04 -0.74
N ILE A 79 -1.00 17.13 -0.28
CA ILE A 79 -1.13 17.65 1.09
C ILE A 79 -1.67 19.06 1.00
N ASP A 80 -2.71 19.37 1.80
CA ASP A 80 -3.31 20.67 1.91
C ASP A 80 -3.59 20.97 3.40
N GLY A 81 -2.63 21.64 4.03
CA GLY A 81 -2.61 21.83 5.48
C GLY A 81 -2.65 20.48 6.22
N ALA A 82 -3.69 20.27 7.02
CA ALA A 82 -3.90 19.02 7.75
C ALA A 82 -4.60 17.93 6.93
N ASN A 83 -5.00 18.19 5.68
CA ASN A 83 -5.73 17.25 4.85
C ASN A 83 -4.79 16.54 3.87
N LEU A 84 -4.97 15.24 3.74
CA LEU A 84 -4.25 14.39 2.81
C LEU A 84 -5.21 13.86 1.74
N GLN A 85 -4.70 13.77 0.53
CA GLN A 85 -5.31 13.05 -0.56
C GLN A 85 -4.45 11.82 -0.86
N LEU A 86 -5.05 10.64 -0.78
CA LEU A 86 -4.39 9.36 -0.92
C LEU A 86 -4.90 8.63 -2.15
N MET A 87 -4.03 7.86 -2.80
CA MET A 87 -4.42 7.00 -3.91
C MET A 87 -3.54 5.77 -3.99
N GLY A 88 -4.15 4.63 -4.28
CA GLY A 88 -3.40 3.41 -4.56
C GLY A 88 -2.68 3.50 -5.91
N ASP A 89 -1.44 3.03 -5.97
CA ASP A 89 -0.65 3.01 -7.21
C ASP A 89 -1.31 2.18 -8.32
N GLY A 90 -2.09 1.16 -7.95
CA GLY A 90 -2.86 0.31 -8.85
C GLY A 90 -4.28 0.80 -9.15
N ASN A 91 -4.70 1.93 -8.59
CA ASN A 91 -6.01 2.49 -8.84
C ASN A 91 -5.99 3.37 -10.11
N LEU A 92 -7.00 3.22 -10.94
CA LEU A 92 -7.13 4.00 -12.18
C LEU A 92 -7.88 5.32 -11.96
N GLY A 93 -8.62 5.42 -10.88
CA GLY A 93 -9.40 6.58 -10.45
C GLY A 93 -9.86 6.39 -9.00
N GLY A 94 -10.41 7.46 -8.43
CA GLY A 94 -10.84 7.47 -7.03
C GLY A 94 -9.66 7.69 -6.08
N ASP A 95 -9.59 8.90 -5.56
CA ASP A 95 -8.73 9.27 -4.44
C ASP A 95 -9.54 9.18 -3.15
N GLU A 96 -8.83 9.01 -2.07
CA GLU A 96 -9.38 9.01 -0.72
C GLU A 96 -8.83 10.20 0.05
N ARG A 97 -9.62 10.73 0.96
CA ARG A 97 -9.24 11.88 1.78
C ARG A 97 -9.26 11.51 3.25
N CYS A 98 -8.25 11.97 3.95
CA CYS A 98 -8.15 11.85 5.40
C CYS A 98 -7.37 13.03 5.97
N LYS A 99 -7.27 13.10 7.29
CA LYS A 99 -6.39 14.06 7.96
C LYS A 99 -5.03 13.42 8.23
N VAL A 100 -4.03 14.25 8.46
CA VAL A 100 -2.70 13.78 8.95
C VAL A 100 -2.86 12.96 10.23
N SER A 101 -3.80 13.34 11.11
CA SER A 101 -4.11 12.62 12.35
C SER A 101 -4.69 11.21 12.14
N ASP A 102 -5.21 10.90 10.95
CA ASP A 102 -5.75 9.60 10.62
C ASP A 102 -4.67 8.62 10.12
N VAL A 103 -3.45 9.11 9.91
CA VAL A 103 -2.31 8.29 9.53
C VAL A 103 -1.76 7.59 10.77
N VAL A 104 -1.82 6.27 10.77
CA VAL A 104 -1.37 5.44 11.90
C VAL A 104 0.04 4.89 11.73
N ALA A 105 0.51 4.75 10.50
CA ALA A 105 1.88 4.29 10.22
C ALA A 105 2.35 4.72 8.82
N LYS A 106 3.67 4.75 8.63
CA LYS A 106 4.32 4.94 7.33
C LYS A 106 5.01 3.64 6.93
N ALA A 107 4.84 3.22 5.69
CA ALA A 107 5.56 2.07 5.13
C ALA A 107 6.93 2.50 4.63
N GLU A 108 8.00 1.86 5.09
CA GLU A 108 9.36 2.14 4.63
C GLU A 108 9.88 1.09 3.65
N TYR A 109 9.56 -0.17 3.88
CA TYR A 109 10.04 -1.27 3.04
C TYR A 109 8.88 -2.15 2.57
N VAL A 110 9.04 -2.66 1.35
CA VAL A 110 8.31 -3.85 0.90
C VAL A 110 9.14 -5.06 1.29
N VAL A 111 8.52 -6.04 1.91
CA VAL A 111 9.13 -7.30 2.32
C VAL A 111 8.58 -8.41 1.44
N HIS A 112 9.43 -8.98 0.60
CA HIS A 112 9.05 -10.07 -0.30
C HIS A 112 9.02 -11.43 0.43
N PRO A 113 8.33 -12.46 -0.10
CA PRO A 113 8.25 -13.79 0.52
C PRO A 113 9.60 -14.47 0.81
N ASN A 114 10.63 -14.13 0.05
CA ASN A 114 12.00 -14.62 0.26
C ASN A 114 12.77 -13.83 1.33
N GLY A 115 12.12 -12.95 2.08
CA GLY A 115 12.72 -12.11 3.11
C GLY A 115 13.48 -10.89 2.60
N LYS A 116 13.63 -10.72 1.29
CA LYS A 116 14.28 -9.53 0.72
C LYS A 116 13.43 -8.30 0.98
N LYS A 117 14.08 -7.22 1.44
CA LYS A 117 13.45 -5.93 1.68
C LYS A 117 13.83 -4.95 0.57
N LYS A 118 12.86 -4.18 0.11
CA LYS A 118 13.04 -3.11 -0.86
C LYS A 118 12.58 -1.78 -0.27
N TYR A 119 13.52 -0.83 -0.13
CA TYR A 119 13.22 0.48 0.42
C TYR A 119 12.36 1.30 -0.55
N LEU A 120 11.20 1.75 -0.09
CA LEU A 120 10.21 2.46 -0.91
C LEU A 120 10.68 3.84 -1.38
N TYR A 121 11.61 4.44 -0.64
CA TYR A 121 12.12 5.79 -0.92
C TYR A 121 13.53 5.78 -1.51
N SER A 122 14.03 4.65 -1.98
CA SER A 122 15.28 4.60 -2.75
C SER A 122 15.14 5.43 -4.03
N PRO A 123 16.22 6.06 -4.52
CA PRO A 123 16.17 6.91 -5.73
C PRO A 123 15.51 6.21 -6.93
N GLY A 124 15.78 4.91 -7.10
CA GLY A 124 15.16 4.09 -8.15
C GLY A 124 13.65 3.92 -7.98
N MET A 125 13.18 3.68 -6.74
CA MET A 125 11.76 3.54 -6.45
C MET A 125 11.01 4.86 -6.61
N VAL A 126 11.60 5.95 -6.16
CA VAL A 126 11.02 7.30 -6.31
C VAL A 126 10.89 7.65 -7.80
N ARG A 127 11.92 7.40 -8.61
CA ARG A 127 11.86 7.62 -10.07
C ARG A 127 10.80 6.74 -10.73
N ALA A 128 10.77 5.45 -10.38
CA ALA A 128 9.78 4.50 -10.91
C ALA A 128 8.35 4.92 -10.55
N SER A 129 8.09 5.33 -9.31
CA SER A 129 6.78 5.80 -8.90
C SER A 129 6.35 7.08 -9.61
N ARG A 130 7.27 8.05 -9.76
CA ARG A 130 7.00 9.29 -10.54
C ARG A 130 6.67 8.98 -12.00
N LEU A 131 7.48 8.15 -12.65
CA LEU A 131 7.22 7.72 -14.03
C LEU A 131 5.86 7.00 -14.13
N TRP A 132 5.55 6.12 -13.17
CA TRP A 132 4.27 5.43 -13.09
C TRP A 132 3.08 6.39 -13.03
N TRP A 133 3.21 7.48 -12.29
CA TRP A 133 2.19 8.50 -12.21
C TRP A 133 2.07 9.37 -13.47
N MET A 134 3.18 9.58 -14.19
CA MET A 134 3.18 10.32 -15.47
C MET A 134 2.48 9.55 -16.60
N ILE A 135 2.59 8.23 -16.65
CA ILE A 135 1.99 7.39 -17.69
C ILE A 135 0.52 7.03 -17.41
N LYS A 136 -0.21 7.88 -16.69
CA LYS A 136 -1.63 7.65 -16.32
C LYS A 136 -2.49 6.97 -17.40
N PRO A 137 -2.54 7.43 -18.67
CA PRO A 137 -3.40 6.83 -19.68
C PRO A 137 -3.01 5.39 -20.04
N LEU A 138 -1.73 5.04 -19.94
CA LEU A 138 -1.22 3.71 -20.25
C LEU A 138 -1.35 2.72 -19.07
N ARG A 139 -1.49 3.23 -17.84
CA ARG A 139 -1.57 2.39 -16.63
C ARG A 139 -2.68 1.34 -16.70
N ARG A 140 -3.81 1.68 -17.30
CA ARG A 140 -4.95 0.76 -17.46
C ARG A 140 -4.55 -0.52 -18.20
N TRP A 141 -3.84 -0.39 -19.29
CA TRP A 141 -3.38 -1.51 -20.12
C TRP A 141 -2.27 -2.30 -19.43
N ILE A 142 -1.29 -1.62 -18.84
CA ILE A 142 -0.19 -2.24 -18.12
C ILE A 142 -0.72 -3.05 -16.94
N LEU A 143 -1.63 -2.49 -16.13
CA LEU A 143 -2.24 -3.18 -15.00
C LEU A 143 -3.12 -4.35 -15.44
N ALA A 144 -3.83 -4.25 -16.56
CA ALA A 144 -4.62 -5.35 -17.08
C ALA A 144 -3.74 -6.56 -17.47
N ILE A 145 -2.61 -6.31 -18.15
CA ILE A 145 -1.63 -7.35 -18.49
C ILE A 145 -0.99 -7.91 -17.22
N TYR A 146 -0.54 -7.04 -16.32
CA TYR A 146 0.10 -7.43 -15.08
C TYR A 146 -0.80 -8.32 -14.20
N ARG A 147 -2.09 -7.95 -14.06
CA ARG A 147 -3.08 -8.74 -13.31
C ARG A 147 -3.35 -10.10 -13.93
N ARG A 148 -3.36 -10.19 -15.26
CA ARG A 148 -3.65 -11.44 -15.97
C ARG A 148 -2.50 -12.44 -15.93
N THR A 149 -1.27 -11.96 -15.99
CA THR A 149 -0.09 -12.81 -16.19
C THR A 149 0.74 -12.94 -14.92
N ILE A 150 1.31 -11.85 -14.45
CA ILE A 150 2.36 -11.86 -13.43
C ILE A 150 1.79 -12.13 -12.04
N LEU A 151 0.63 -11.55 -11.70
CA LEU A 151 0.03 -11.70 -10.40
C LEU A 151 -0.43 -13.16 -10.16
N LYS A 152 -1.07 -13.78 -11.15
CA LYS A 152 -1.46 -15.19 -11.07
C LYS A 152 -0.25 -16.10 -10.87
N TRP A 153 0.84 -15.84 -11.59
CA TRP A 153 2.06 -16.61 -11.46
C TRP A 153 2.69 -16.49 -10.07
N LYS A 154 2.81 -15.28 -9.52
CA LYS A 154 3.40 -15.05 -8.20
C LYS A 154 2.58 -15.65 -7.06
N ILE A 155 1.26 -15.53 -7.10
CA ILE A 155 0.37 -16.13 -6.09
C ILE A 155 0.47 -17.65 -6.12
N SER A 156 0.50 -18.27 -7.31
CA SER A 156 0.64 -19.71 -7.47
C SER A 156 1.96 -20.25 -6.89
N HIS A 157 3.06 -19.51 -7.01
CA HIS A 157 4.36 -19.92 -6.50
C HIS A 157 4.53 -19.72 -4.99
N LYS A 158 3.79 -18.78 -4.38
CA LYS A 158 3.77 -18.62 -2.92
C LYS A 158 3.22 -19.87 -2.22
N HIS A 159 2.14 -20.45 -2.75
CA HIS A 159 1.51 -21.65 -2.18
C HIS A 159 2.32 -22.94 -2.35
N LYS A 160 3.31 -22.96 -3.25
CA LYS A 160 4.19 -24.15 -3.43
C LYS A 160 5.38 -24.16 -2.47
N ASN A 161 5.73 -23.01 -1.88
CA ASN A 161 6.91 -22.86 -1.02
C ASN A 161 6.55 -22.64 0.47
N SER A 162 5.28 -22.84 0.83
CA SER A 162 4.75 -22.89 2.20
C SER A 162 4.32 -24.29 2.53
#